data_fd27928636fdfa86216030e002d32caf
#
_entry.id   fd27928636fdfa86216030e002d32caf
#
_cell.length_a   1.000
_cell.length_b   1.000
_cell.length_c   1.000
_cell.angle_alpha   90.00
_cell.angle_beta   90.00
_cell.angle_gamma   90.00
#
_symmetry.space_group_name_H-M   'P 1'
#
loop_
_entity.id
_entity.type
_entity.pdbx_description
1 polymer ?
#
loop_
_entity_poly.entity_id
_entity_poly.type
_entity_poly.pdbx_seq_one_letter_code
_entity_poly.pdbx_strand_id
1 'polypeptide(L)'
;VTIIVCTAASEGGSSAVWMSTSEAQLNSFVERGRKWLGKPKAERNRLLHEFIRQKLRVPFDVLSQVQSFVSYHGYSSFGRFYAAYQPDSHVTFRSHEAYDALRKRFVAGNPWNNTGDIPRLWSFILNLKQVMNEGIPGDLAELGVWRGNTASVLAHFAARHHRKVVLFDTYEGFDAEDLTGLDSDKPMLFKNTSVGLVKKIIGKDSSVCEFIKGYFPDSIEDKHKAMKFCAVSLDCDLYEPTKAGLDFFYPRLSKGGLLLLHDYSSGHWSGCRKAIDEFCKETGELPILMPDKSGSAFIRKHRD
;
A
#
# COMPACT_ATOMS: atom_id res chain seq x y z
N VAL A 1 20.86 -24.63 -27.86
CA VAL A 1 19.62 -24.08 -27.29
C VAL A 1 19.66 -22.58 -27.46
N THR A 2 18.73 -22.05 -28.24
CA THR A 2 18.66 -20.64 -28.55
C THR A 2 17.74 -19.98 -27.54
N ILE A 3 18.23 -18.99 -26.80
CA ILE A 3 17.41 -18.21 -25.88
C ILE A 3 17.08 -16.89 -26.60
N ILE A 4 15.81 -16.64 -26.84
CA ILE A 4 15.31 -15.37 -27.40
C ILE A 4 15.02 -14.43 -26.25
N VAL A 5 15.76 -13.32 -26.16
CA VAL A 5 15.45 -12.22 -25.23
C VAL A 5 14.75 -11.14 -26.06
N CYS A 6 13.44 -11.03 -25.90
CA CYS A 6 12.69 -9.91 -26.46
C CYS A 6 12.82 -8.68 -25.54
N THR A 7 13.53 -7.66 -25.99
CA THR A 7 13.44 -6.33 -25.39
C THR A 7 12.31 -5.55 -26.09
N ALA A 8 11.35 -5.10 -25.36
CA ALA A 8 10.31 -4.19 -25.88
C ALA A 8 10.97 -2.83 -26.17
N ALA A 9 11.13 -2.51 -27.45
CA ALA A 9 11.50 -1.18 -27.91
C ALA A 9 10.25 -0.48 -28.46
N SER A 10 10.08 0.76 -28.09
CA SER A 10 9.14 1.70 -28.67
C SER A 10 9.44 1.89 -30.17
N GLU A 11 8.41 1.87 -30.94
CA GLU A 11 8.28 2.26 -32.37
C GLU A 11 9.57 2.29 -33.22
N GLY A 12 9.74 1.26 -34.03
CA GLY A 12 10.66 1.27 -35.17
C GLY A 12 11.73 0.18 -35.12
N GLY A 13 11.41 -1.02 -35.60
CA GLY A 13 12.37 -2.03 -36.04
C GLY A 13 12.92 -2.95 -34.94
N SER A 14 12.41 -4.16 -34.84
CA SER A 14 12.97 -5.25 -34.01
C SER A 14 14.22 -5.84 -34.66
N SER A 15 15.39 -5.61 -34.08
CA SER A 15 16.62 -6.38 -34.37
C SER A 15 16.77 -7.48 -33.33
N ALA A 16 16.69 -8.74 -33.77
CA ALA A 16 17.02 -9.90 -32.93
C ALA A 16 18.55 -10.04 -32.86
N VAL A 17 19.12 -9.96 -31.67
CA VAL A 17 20.54 -10.25 -31.43
C VAL A 17 20.70 -11.72 -31.15
N TRP A 18 21.42 -12.43 -32.05
CA TRP A 18 21.77 -13.85 -31.90
C TRP A 18 23.07 -13.96 -31.12
N MET A 19 23.04 -14.55 -29.92
CA MET A 19 24.27 -14.95 -29.21
C MET A 19 24.41 -16.45 -29.24
N SER A 20 25.50 -16.95 -29.82
CA SER A 20 25.89 -18.35 -29.70
C SER A 20 26.72 -18.55 -28.42
N THR A 21 26.24 -19.38 -27.51
CA THR A 21 26.96 -19.74 -26.28
C THR A 21 27.64 -21.10 -26.44
N SER A 22 28.91 -21.21 -26.01
CA SER A 22 29.62 -22.48 -25.97
C SER A 22 28.99 -23.43 -24.93
N GLU A 23 29.14 -24.75 -25.16
CA GLU A 23 28.63 -25.77 -24.25
C GLU A 23 29.16 -25.62 -22.81
N ALA A 24 30.41 -25.18 -22.66
CA ALA A 24 31.05 -24.90 -21.40
C ALA A 24 30.36 -23.71 -20.67
N GLN A 25 29.95 -22.66 -21.41
CA GLN A 25 29.22 -21.52 -20.86
C GLN A 25 27.81 -21.92 -20.44
N LEU A 26 27.15 -22.79 -21.21
CA LEU A 26 25.84 -23.32 -20.89
C LEU A 26 25.86 -24.16 -19.61
N ASN A 27 26.85 -25.08 -19.49
CA ASN A 27 27.04 -25.93 -18.31
C ASN A 27 27.34 -25.09 -17.06
N SER A 28 28.18 -24.05 -17.16
CA SER A 28 28.45 -23.12 -16.09
C SER A 28 27.20 -22.33 -15.69
N PHE A 29 26.35 -21.96 -16.64
CA PHE A 29 25.07 -21.25 -16.35
C PHE A 29 24.07 -22.16 -15.64
N VAL A 30 23.94 -23.43 -16.08
CA VAL A 30 23.06 -24.42 -15.45
C VAL A 30 23.52 -24.74 -14.03
N GLU A 31 24.82 -24.90 -13.79
CA GLU A 31 25.37 -25.17 -12.47
C GLU A 31 25.14 -23.98 -11.50
N ARG A 32 25.35 -22.75 -11.97
CA ARG A 32 25.05 -21.55 -11.21
C ARG A 32 23.54 -21.43 -10.89
N GLY A 33 22.69 -21.78 -11.85
CA GLY A 33 21.25 -21.85 -11.69
C GLY A 33 20.83 -22.85 -10.61
N ARG A 34 21.42 -24.05 -10.61
CA ARG A 34 21.15 -25.07 -9.58
C ARG A 34 21.59 -24.62 -8.18
N LYS A 35 22.78 -24.03 -8.04
CA LYS A 35 23.27 -23.46 -6.78
C LYS A 35 22.36 -22.32 -6.29
N TRP A 36 21.86 -21.50 -7.20
CA TRP A 36 20.94 -20.41 -6.86
C TRP A 36 19.58 -20.96 -6.42
N LEU A 37 19.02 -21.96 -7.10
CA LEU A 37 17.73 -22.59 -6.76
C LEU A 37 17.77 -23.31 -5.42
N GLY A 38 18.94 -23.83 -5.00
CA GLY A 38 19.13 -24.47 -3.70
C GLY A 38 19.15 -23.51 -2.50
N LYS A 39 19.22 -22.20 -2.72
CA LYS A 39 19.22 -21.20 -1.64
C LYS A 39 17.81 -20.89 -1.13
N PRO A 40 17.65 -20.50 0.16
CA PRO A 40 16.39 -20.00 0.69
C PRO A 40 15.83 -18.84 -0.16
N LYS A 41 14.51 -18.74 -0.24
CA LYS A 41 13.82 -17.74 -1.09
C LYS A 41 14.28 -16.30 -0.78
N ALA A 42 14.43 -15.97 0.49
CA ALA A 42 14.90 -14.65 0.93
C ALA A 42 16.31 -14.34 0.41
N GLU A 43 17.22 -15.31 0.50
CA GLU A 43 18.59 -15.15 0.01
C GLU A 43 18.64 -15.04 -1.52
N ARG A 44 17.83 -15.80 -2.24
CA ARG A 44 17.70 -15.69 -3.70
C ARG A 44 17.24 -14.30 -4.13
N ASN A 45 16.25 -13.77 -3.44
CA ASN A 45 15.74 -12.42 -3.71
C ASN A 45 16.81 -11.38 -3.47
N ARG A 46 17.52 -11.44 -2.33
CA ARG A 46 18.61 -10.52 -2.02
C ARG A 46 19.69 -10.54 -3.10
N LEU A 47 20.18 -11.72 -3.47
CA LEU A 47 21.22 -11.86 -4.50
C LEU A 47 20.76 -11.38 -5.88
N LEU A 48 19.50 -11.62 -6.23
CA LEU A 48 18.92 -11.11 -7.47
C LEU A 48 18.88 -9.57 -7.46
N HIS A 49 18.46 -8.97 -6.36
CA HIS A 49 18.45 -7.52 -6.19
C HIS A 49 19.84 -6.91 -6.29
N GLU A 50 20.83 -7.51 -5.61
CA GLU A 50 22.23 -7.07 -5.69
C GLU A 50 22.79 -7.17 -7.12
N PHE A 51 22.52 -8.29 -7.82
CA PHE A 51 22.94 -8.49 -9.21
C PHE A 51 22.33 -7.45 -10.16
N ILE A 52 21.03 -7.24 -10.06
CA ILE A 52 20.31 -6.29 -10.93
C ILE A 52 20.79 -4.85 -10.63
N ARG A 53 20.96 -4.50 -9.35
CA ARG A 53 21.48 -3.19 -8.94
C ARG A 53 22.90 -2.94 -9.47
N GLN A 54 23.79 -3.93 -9.40
CA GLN A 54 25.18 -3.77 -9.81
C GLN A 54 25.36 -3.77 -11.34
N LYS A 55 24.59 -4.60 -12.06
CA LYS A 55 24.79 -4.81 -13.49
C LYS A 55 23.93 -3.91 -14.38
N LEU A 56 22.71 -3.60 -13.96
CA LEU A 56 21.77 -2.87 -14.80
C LEU A 56 21.62 -1.38 -14.40
N ARG A 57 22.23 -0.94 -13.28
CA ARG A 57 22.07 0.42 -12.76
C ARG A 57 20.61 0.89 -12.69
N VAL A 58 19.70 -0.09 -12.47
CA VAL A 58 18.26 0.19 -12.41
C VAL A 58 17.94 0.81 -11.06
N PRO A 59 17.19 1.91 -11.00
CA PRO A 59 16.72 2.50 -9.76
C PRO A 59 15.95 1.50 -8.91
N PHE A 60 16.08 1.59 -7.58
CA PHE A 60 15.49 0.64 -6.64
C PHE A 60 13.96 0.53 -6.75
N ASP A 61 13.30 1.66 -7.00
CA ASP A 61 11.85 1.75 -7.24
C ASP A 61 11.39 0.93 -8.46
N VAL A 62 12.17 0.90 -9.53
CA VAL A 62 11.91 0.05 -10.70
C VAL A 62 12.08 -1.43 -10.35
N LEU A 63 13.08 -1.76 -9.51
CA LEU A 63 13.30 -3.13 -9.05
C LEU A 63 12.18 -3.64 -8.16
N SER A 64 11.70 -2.82 -7.24
CA SER A 64 10.56 -3.16 -6.38
C SER A 64 9.27 -3.35 -7.21
N GLN A 65 9.10 -2.56 -8.27
CA GLN A 65 7.99 -2.69 -9.21
C GLN A 65 8.08 -3.99 -10.00
N VAL A 66 9.26 -4.36 -10.51
CA VAL A 66 9.47 -5.65 -11.22
C VAL A 66 9.24 -6.82 -10.27
N GLN A 67 9.73 -6.76 -9.04
CA GLN A 67 9.48 -7.79 -8.03
C GLN A 67 7.98 -7.93 -7.71
N SER A 68 7.27 -6.82 -7.56
CA SER A 68 5.83 -6.81 -7.37
C SER A 68 5.10 -7.39 -8.58
N PHE A 69 5.55 -7.09 -9.80
CA PHE A 69 5.01 -7.67 -11.04
C PHE A 69 5.21 -9.19 -11.12
N VAL A 70 6.42 -9.67 -10.83
CA VAL A 70 6.71 -11.12 -10.83
C VAL A 70 5.93 -11.84 -9.72
N SER A 71 5.83 -11.25 -8.54
CA SER A 71 4.99 -11.77 -7.46
C SER A 71 3.50 -11.77 -7.85
N TYR A 72 3.04 -10.72 -8.53
CA TYR A 72 1.67 -10.61 -9.03
C TYR A 72 1.29 -11.70 -10.03
N HIS A 73 2.18 -12.08 -10.96
CA HIS A 73 1.91 -13.19 -11.87
C HIS A 73 1.83 -14.56 -11.16
N GLY A 74 2.59 -14.76 -10.07
CA GLY A 74 2.40 -15.92 -9.18
C GLY A 74 1.04 -15.89 -8.46
N TYR A 75 0.58 -14.69 -8.08
CA TYR A 75 -0.75 -14.46 -7.48
C TYR A 75 -1.91 -14.45 -8.48
N SER A 76 -1.66 -14.36 -9.78
CA SER A 76 -2.71 -14.30 -10.79
C SER A 76 -3.62 -15.53 -10.80
N SER A 77 -3.07 -16.70 -10.46
CA SER A 77 -3.84 -17.93 -10.29
C SER A 77 -4.77 -17.84 -9.07
N PHE A 78 -4.29 -17.26 -7.96
CA PHE A 78 -5.08 -17.01 -6.77
C PHE A 78 -6.11 -15.89 -7.01
N GLY A 79 -5.74 -14.85 -7.73
CA GLY A 79 -6.64 -13.77 -8.14
C GLY A 79 -7.75 -14.25 -9.06
N ARG A 80 -7.49 -15.21 -9.95
CA ARG A 80 -8.54 -15.86 -10.77
C ARG A 80 -9.46 -16.73 -9.93
N PHE A 81 -8.93 -17.47 -8.96
CA PHE A 81 -9.72 -18.24 -8.02
C PHE A 81 -10.64 -17.32 -7.21
N TYR A 82 -10.12 -16.20 -6.70
CA TYR A 82 -10.89 -15.21 -5.97
C TYR A 82 -11.93 -14.49 -6.84
N ALA A 83 -11.62 -14.21 -8.10
CA ALA A 83 -12.56 -13.62 -9.06
C ALA A 83 -13.67 -14.59 -9.50
N ALA A 84 -13.39 -15.89 -9.45
CA ALA A 84 -14.37 -16.93 -9.72
C ALA A 84 -15.29 -17.21 -8.52
N TYR A 85 -14.78 -17.03 -7.29
CA TYR A 85 -15.56 -17.17 -6.08
C TYR A 85 -16.23 -15.84 -5.75
N GLN A 86 -17.48 -15.71 -6.16
CA GLN A 86 -18.31 -14.51 -5.91
C GLN A 86 -19.55 -14.92 -5.12
N PRO A 87 -19.47 -14.93 -3.77
CA PRO A 87 -20.67 -15.13 -2.96
C PRO A 87 -21.69 -14.03 -3.26
N ASP A 88 -22.98 -14.33 -3.19
CA ASP A 88 -24.08 -13.41 -3.54
C ASP A 88 -23.99 -12.06 -2.81
N SER A 89 -23.47 -12.05 -1.57
CA SER A 89 -23.18 -10.82 -0.83
C SER A 89 -22.22 -9.87 -1.55
N HIS A 90 -21.32 -10.38 -2.39
CA HIS A 90 -20.41 -9.56 -3.20
C HIS A 90 -21.10 -8.94 -4.42
N VAL A 91 -22.16 -9.52 -4.93
CA VAL A 91 -22.96 -8.92 -6.01
C VAL A 91 -23.56 -7.60 -5.55
N THR A 92 -24.06 -7.53 -4.32
CA THR A 92 -24.59 -6.31 -3.71
C THR A 92 -23.56 -5.19 -3.64
N PHE A 93 -22.26 -5.52 -3.52
CA PHE A 93 -21.17 -4.52 -3.50
C PHE A 93 -20.75 -4.07 -4.89
N ARG A 94 -20.74 -4.96 -5.87
CA ARG A 94 -20.53 -4.60 -7.28
C ARG A 94 -21.62 -3.69 -7.82
N SER A 95 -22.82 -3.77 -7.28
CA SER A 95 -23.91 -2.86 -7.60
C SER A 95 -23.83 -1.52 -6.89
N HIS A 96 -22.80 -1.27 -6.05
CA HIS A 96 -22.56 0.07 -5.55
C HIS A 96 -22.23 0.97 -6.74
N GLU A 97 -23.05 1.99 -6.97
CA GLU A 97 -23.01 2.88 -8.15
C GLU A 97 -21.63 3.48 -8.47
N ALA A 98 -20.77 3.60 -7.45
CA ALA A 98 -19.44 4.18 -7.57
C ALA A 98 -18.30 3.15 -7.55
N TYR A 99 -18.58 1.83 -7.46
CA TYR A 99 -17.54 0.82 -7.30
C TYR A 99 -16.49 0.86 -8.42
N ASP A 100 -16.89 0.89 -9.67
CA ASP A 100 -15.95 0.91 -10.79
C ASP A 100 -15.13 2.19 -10.84
N ALA A 101 -15.73 3.33 -10.50
CA ALA A 101 -15.02 4.60 -10.40
C ALA A 101 -14.00 4.60 -9.26
N LEU A 102 -14.36 4.07 -8.10
CA LEU A 102 -13.44 3.92 -6.95
C LEU A 102 -12.31 2.96 -7.27
N ARG A 103 -12.61 1.80 -7.85
CA ARG A 103 -11.61 0.83 -8.28
C ARG A 103 -10.62 1.45 -9.26
N LYS A 104 -11.12 2.22 -10.24
CA LYS A 104 -10.26 2.91 -11.22
C LYS A 104 -9.30 3.88 -10.55
N ARG A 105 -9.75 4.68 -9.58
CA ARG A 105 -8.90 5.61 -8.82
C ARG A 105 -7.91 4.89 -7.92
N PHE A 106 -8.38 3.89 -7.19
CA PHE A 106 -7.57 3.06 -6.30
C PHE A 106 -6.42 2.38 -7.07
N VAL A 107 -6.71 1.81 -8.24
CA VAL A 107 -5.70 1.22 -9.12
C VAL A 107 -4.77 2.29 -9.71
N ALA A 108 -5.29 3.45 -10.11
CA ALA A 108 -4.48 4.52 -10.72
C ALA A 108 -3.41 5.07 -9.75
N GLY A 109 -3.67 5.09 -8.43
CA GLY A 109 -2.69 5.48 -7.42
C GLY A 109 -1.50 4.53 -7.37
N ASN A 110 -1.75 3.22 -7.38
CA ASN A 110 -0.72 2.18 -7.33
C ASN A 110 -1.10 0.97 -8.21
N PRO A 111 -0.90 1.04 -9.54
CA PRO A 111 -1.34 -0.03 -10.45
C PRO A 111 -0.75 -1.41 -10.13
N TRP A 112 0.51 -1.44 -9.69
CA TRP A 112 1.24 -2.67 -9.43
C TRP A 112 0.71 -3.43 -8.21
N ASN A 113 0.35 -2.72 -7.16
CA ASN A 113 -0.14 -3.33 -5.94
C ASN A 113 -1.66 -3.53 -5.99
N ASN A 114 -2.38 -2.52 -6.46
CA ASN A 114 -3.82 -2.43 -6.28
C ASN A 114 -4.65 -3.13 -7.37
N THR A 115 -4.07 -3.44 -8.56
CA THR A 115 -4.83 -4.08 -9.65
C THR A 115 -5.46 -5.40 -9.22
N GLY A 116 -4.77 -6.20 -8.37
CA GLY A 116 -5.27 -7.47 -7.86
C GLY A 116 -5.77 -7.42 -6.41
N ASP A 117 -5.67 -6.25 -5.75
CA ASP A 117 -6.04 -6.12 -4.34
C ASP A 117 -7.50 -5.70 -4.15
N ILE A 118 -8.38 -6.48 -4.75
CA ILE A 118 -9.83 -6.33 -4.63
C ILE A 118 -10.32 -6.51 -3.18
N PRO A 119 -9.79 -7.48 -2.40
CA PRO A 119 -10.21 -7.66 -1.01
C PRO A 119 -10.01 -6.40 -0.16
N ARG A 120 -8.87 -5.70 -0.28
CA ARG A 120 -8.61 -4.47 0.46
C ARG A 120 -9.62 -3.38 0.11
N LEU A 121 -9.80 -3.11 -1.19
CA LEU A 121 -10.73 -2.08 -1.65
C LEU A 121 -12.15 -2.36 -1.17
N TRP A 122 -12.63 -3.60 -1.30
CA TRP A 122 -13.98 -3.96 -0.88
C TRP A 122 -14.17 -3.87 0.62
N SER A 123 -13.27 -4.45 1.39
CA SER A 123 -13.34 -4.39 2.84
C SER A 123 -13.36 -2.93 3.32
N PHE A 124 -12.58 -2.07 2.66
CA PHE A 124 -12.53 -0.67 3.00
C PHE A 124 -13.86 0.04 2.66
N ILE A 125 -14.39 -0.15 1.46
CA ILE A 125 -15.69 0.40 1.05
C ILE A 125 -16.81 -0.07 1.98
N LEU A 126 -16.81 -1.36 2.34
CA LEU A 126 -17.80 -1.95 3.22
C LEU A 126 -17.83 -1.31 4.60
N ASN A 127 -16.66 -1.26 5.23
CA ASN A 127 -16.55 -0.74 6.57
C ASN A 127 -16.81 0.77 6.62
N LEU A 128 -16.35 1.55 5.63
CA LEU A 128 -16.69 2.96 5.52
C LEU A 128 -18.19 3.17 5.36
N LYS A 129 -18.84 2.40 4.46
CA LYS A 129 -20.29 2.47 4.29
C LYS A 129 -21.03 2.18 5.60
N GLN A 130 -20.57 1.19 6.36
CA GLN A 130 -21.15 0.85 7.66
C GLN A 130 -20.96 1.99 8.67
N VAL A 131 -19.75 2.55 8.78
CA VAL A 131 -19.47 3.72 9.65
C VAL A 131 -20.40 4.89 9.32
N MET A 132 -20.62 5.16 8.03
CA MET A 132 -21.51 6.22 7.60
C MET A 132 -22.98 5.93 7.92
N ASN A 133 -23.43 4.69 7.67
CA ASN A 133 -24.82 4.28 7.94
C ASN A 133 -25.14 4.26 9.43
N GLU A 134 -24.17 3.94 10.28
CA GLU A 134 -24.29 4.00 11.75
C GLU A 134 -24.26 5.43 12.28
N GLY A 135 -23.99 6.43 11.44
CA GLY A 135 -23.93 7.83 11.84
C GLY A 135 -22.76 8.16 12.76
N ILE A 136 -21.69 7.37 12.74
CA ILE A 136 -20.52 7.62 13.59
C ILE A 136 -19.99 9.04 13.34
N PRO A 137 -19.88 9.90 14.34
CA PRO A 137 -19.51 11.30 14.14
C PRO A 137 -18.01 11.46 13.88
N GLY A 138 -17.63 12.55 13.20
CA GLY A 138 -16.25 12.94 12.93
C GLY A 138 -15.91 12.93 11.45
N ASP A 139 -14.76 13.50 11.15
CA ASP A 139 -14.17 13.56 9.81
C ASP A 139 -13.37 12.29 9.50
N LEU A 140 -12.71 12.24 8.36
CA LEU A 140 -11.85 11.16 7.96
C LEU A 140 -10.40 11.64 7.90
N ALA A 141 -9.44 10.73 8.04
CA ALA A 141 -8.03 11.07 7.90
C ALA A 141 -7.22 9.92 7.26
N GLU A 142 -6.09 10.28 6.69
CA GLU A 142 -5.04 9.34 6.30
C GLU A 142 -3.67 9.92 6.65
N LEU A 143 -2.82 9.07 7.22
CA LEU A 143 -1.40 9.32 7.39
C LEU A 143 -0.62 8.33 6.52
N GLY A 144 0.27 8.87 5.66
CA GLY A 144 0.90 8.10 4.62
C GLY A 144 0.02 8.01 3.36
N VAL A 145 -0.10 9.12 2.65
CA VAL A 145 -1.02 9.26 1.50
C VAL A 145 -0.38 8.79 0.20
N TRP A 146 0.94 8.97 0.10
CA TRP A 146 1.73 8.70 -1.09
C TRP A 146 1.07 9.22 -2.38
N ARG A 147 0.45 8.36 -3.18
CA ARG A 147 -0.18 8.72 -4.46
C ARG A 147 -1.70 8.80 -4.42
N GLY A 148 -2.30 8.69 -3.21
CA GLY A 148 -3.71 8.97 -2.99
C GLY A 148 -4.68 7.86 -3.38
N ASN A 149 -4.22 6.61 -3.44
CA ASN A 149 -5.08 5.46 -3.75
C ASN A 149 -6.18 5.28 -2.69
N THR A 150 -5.82 5.20 -1.42
CA THR A 150 -6.75 5.08 -0.29
C THR A 150 -7.48 6.40 -0.03
N ALA A 151 -6.77 7.54 -0.10
CA ALA A 151 -7.36 8.88 -0.01
C ALA A 151 -8.52 9.08 -0.98
N SER A 152 -8.47 8.48 -2.18
CA SER A 152 -9.56 8.60 -3.18
C SER A 152 -10.85 7.93 -2.73
N VAL A 153 -10.76 6.87 -1.92
CA VAL A 153 -11.91 6.19 -1.33
C VAL A 153 -12.46 7.00 -0.15
N LEU A 154 -11.58 7.48 0.74
CA LEU A 154 -11.97 8.35 1.86
C LEU A 154 -12.70 9.60 1.36
N ALA A 155 -12.13 10.29 0.38
CA ALA A 155 -12.71 11.51 -0.19
C ALA A 155 -14.08 11.27 -0.83
N HIS A 156 -14.28 10.11 -1.47
CA HIS A 156 -15.56 9.73 -2.04
C HIS A 156 -16.67 9.65 -0.98
N PHE A 157 -16.38 9.00 0.16
CA PHE A 157 -17.34 8.89 1.25
C PHE A 157 -17.55 10.23 1.95
N ALA A 158 -16.47 10.97 2.21
CA ALA A 158 -16.53 12.27 2.86
C ALA A 158 -17.41 13.27 2.07
N ALA A 159 -17.22 13.36 0.75
CA ALA A 159 -17.99 14.26 -0.10
C ALA A 159 -19.50 13.95 -0.11
N ARG A 160 -19.89 12.69 0.06
CA ARG A 160 -21.30 12.26 0.08
C ARG A 160 -21.96 12.38 1.43
N HIS A 161 -21.18 12.46 2.48
CA HIS A 161 -21.67 12.54 3.85
C HIS A 161 -21.36 13.89 4.52
N HIS A 162 -21.03 14.94 3.71
CA HIS A 162 -20.72 16.30 4.16
C HIS A 162 -19.61 16.33 5.24
N ARG A 163 -18.57 15.53 5.05
CA ARG A 163 -17.40 15.43 5.93
C ARG A 163 -16.14 15.88 5.21
N LYS A 164 -15.08 16.08 5.96
CA LYS A 164 -13.75 16.41 5.44
C LYS A 164 -12.83 15.20 5.51
N VAL A 165 -11.72 15.26 4.77
CA VAL A 165 -10.61 14.33 4.88
C VAL A 165 -9.34 15.13 5.13
N VAL A 166 -8.60 14.79 6.18
CA VAL A 166 -7.27 15.36 6.44
C VAL A 166 -6.21 14.36 6.00
N LEU A 167 -5.32 14.79 5.12
CA LEU A 167 -4.33 13.96 4.46
C LEU A 167 -2.92 14.41 4.85
N PHE A 168 -2.28 13.64 5.73
CA PHE A 168 -0.91 13.91 6.22
C PHE A 168 0.09 13.08 5.45
N ASP A 169 1.10 13.72 4.87
CA ASP A 169 2.22 13.07 4.18
C ASP A 169 3.37 14.06 4.04
N THR A 170 4.59 13.58 4.01
CA THR A 170 5.75 14.41 3.63
C THR A 170 5.66 14.85 2.18
N TYR A 171 5.03 14.04 1.31
CA TYR A 171 5.04 14.14 -0.15
C TYR A 171 6.46 14.18 -0.75
N GLU A 172 7.43 13.63 0.00
CA GLU A 172 8.85 13.55 -0.33
C GLU A 172 9.43 12.16 -0.07
N GLY A 173 8.57 11.22 0.38
CA GLY A 173 8.92 9.86 0.78
C GLY A 173 9.28 9.77 2.26
N PHE A 174 9.94 8.69 2.66
CA PHE A 174 10.35 8.50 4.05
C PHE A 174 11.29 9.60 4.53
N ASP A 175 11.20 9.95 5.81
CA ASP A 175 12.22 10.75 6.48
C ASP A 175 13.40 9.86 6.91
N ALA A 176 14.60 10.41 6.88
CA ALA A 176 15.79 9.67 7.29
C ALA A 176 15.80 9.36 8.79
N GLU A 177 15.16 10.20 9.60
CA GLU A 177 15.08 10.04 11.06
C GLU A 177 14.22 8.83 11.45
N ASP A 178 13.27 8.41 10.60
CA ASP A 178 12.42 7.23 10.82
C ASP A 178 13.11 5.91 10.44
N LEU A 179 14.23 5.96 9.69
CA LEU A 179 14.96 4.78 9.25
C LEU A 179 15.92 4.29 10.34
N THR A 180 15.38 3.96 11.49
CA THR A 180 16.11 3.53 12.69
C THR A 180 15.60 2.18 13.22
N GLY A 181 16.32 1.58 14.16
CA GLY A 181 15.89 0.35 14.82
C GLY A 181 15.55 -0.77 13.84
N LEU A 182 14.30 -1.26 13.86
CA LEU A 182 13.82 -2.31 12.96
C LEU A 182 13.72 -1.86 11.50
N ASP A 183 13.70 -0.56 11.24
CA ASP A 183 13.56 0.01 9.92
C ASP A 183 14.87 0.57 9.35
N SER A 184 16.00 0.39 10.06
CA SER A 184 17.33 0.88 9.66
C SER A 184 17.85 0.29 8.35
N ASP A 185 17.35 -0.85 7.92
CA ASP A 185 17.68 -1.51 6.65
C ASP A 185 16.78 -1.09 5.49
N LYS A 186 15.77 -0.25 5.74
CA LYS A 186 14.83 0.17 4.70
C LYS A 186 15.44 1.26 3.83
N PRO A 187 15.25 1.18 2.53
CA PRO A 187 15.69 2.24 1.63
C PRO A 187 14.73 3.43 1.65
N MET A 188 15.23 4.60 1.23
CA MET A 188 14.42 5.78 1.00
C MET A 188 13.43 5.55 -0.15
N LEU A 189 12.15 5.36 0.17
CA LEU A 189 11.07 5.04 -0.78
C LEU A 189 10.04 6.17 -0.91
N PHE A 190 9.06 5.97 -1.79
CA PHE A 190 7.84 6.76 -1.96
C PHE A 190 8.02 8.23 -2.38
N LYS A 191 9.21 8.61 -2.89
CA LYS A 191 9.49 9.99 -3.37
C LYS A 191 8.70 10.40 -4.61
N ASN A 192 8.10 9.44 -5.34
CA ASN A 192 7.40 9.67 -6.61
C ASN A 192 5.94 10.09 -6.39
N THR A 193 5.74 11.09 -5.56
CA THR A 193 4.43 11.64 -5.21
C THR A 193 4.43 13.18 -5.20
N SER A 194 3.26 13.77 -5.12
CA SER A 194 3.06 15.20 -4.87
C SER A 194 1.59 15.48 -4.55
N VAL A 195 1.30 16.58 -3.87
CA VAL A 195 -0.08 17.05 -3.63
C VAL A 195 -0.87 17.18 -4.95
N GLY A 196 -0.22 17.68 -6.02
CA GLY A 196 -0.85 17.80 -7.34
C GLY A 196 -1.24 16.45 -7.96
N LEU A 197 -0.39 15.43 -7.81
CA LEU A 197 -0.67 14.07 -8.27
C LEU A 197 -1.85 13.48 -7.48
N VAL A 198 -1.82 13.61 -6.15
CA VAL A 198 -2.89 13.09 -5.27
C VAL A 198 -4.23 13.75 -5.60
N LYS A 199 -4.28 15.08 -5.76
CA LYS A 199 -5.49 15.79 -6.22
C LYS A 199 -6.01 15.26 -7.56
N LYS A 200 -5.11 14.96 -8.50
CA LYS A 200 -5.49 14.38 -9.80
C LYS A 200 -6.09 12.98 -9.66
N ILE A 201 -5.56 12.12 -8.79
CA ILE A 201 -6.08 10.78 -8.53
C ILE A 201 -7.44 10.83 -7.84
N ILE A 202 -7.60 11.67 -6.82
CA ILE A 202 -8.87 11.85 -6.11
C ILE A 202 -9.94 12.46 -7.05
N GLY A 203 -9.53 13.38 -7.92
CA GLY A 203 -10.43 14.06 -8.85
C GLY A 203 -11.31 15.09 -8.16
N LYS A 204 -12.59 15.20 -8.58
CA LYS A 204 -13.52 16.22 -8.08
C LYS A 204 -13.75 16.19 -6.57
N ASP A 205 -13.63 15.02 -5.95
CA ASP A 205 -13.84 14.86 -4.52
C ASP A 205 -12.67 15.45 -3.70
N SER A 206 -11.58 15.93 -4.34
CA SER A 206 -10.47 16.61 -3.66
C SER A 206 -10.84 17.93 -2.98
N SER A 207 -12.00 18.49 -3.30
CA SER A 207 -12.52 19.71 -2.69
C SER A 207 -12.86 19.56 -1.20
N VAL A 208 -13.09 18.32 -0.73
CA VAL A 208 -13.32 18.04 0.70
C VAL A 208 -12.04 17.63 1.43
N CYS A 209 -10.89 17.60 0.74
CA CYS A 209 -9.61 17.19 1.29
C CYS A 209 -8.78 18.39 1.74
N GLU A 210 -8.20 18.28 2.92
CA GLU A 210 -7.14 19.14 3.42
C GLU A 210 -5.81 18.39 3.30
N PHE A 211 -4.85 18.98 2.59
CA PHE A 211 -3.54 18.36 2.32
C PHE A 211 -2.51 18.99 3.23
N ILE A 212 -1.97 18.21 4.15
CA ILE A 212 -0.94 18.65 5.11
C ILE A 212 0.39 18.07 4.68
N LYS A 213 1.24 18.93 4.10
CA LYS A 213 2.60 18.56 3.73
C LYS A 213 3.54 18.81 4.90
N GLY A 214 4.24 17.79 5.35
CA GLY A 214 5.27 17.87 6.37
C GLY A 214 5.47 16.57 7.11
N TYR A 215 6.51 16.56 7.94
CA TYR A 215 6.81 15.44 8.82
C TYR A 215 5.73 15.32 9.92
N PHE A 216 5.28 14.09 10.19
CA PHE A 216 4.32 13.82 11.25
C PHE A 216 5.09 13.29 12.49
N PRO A 217 4.84 13.83 13.71
CA PRO A 217 3.69 14.66 14.10
C PRO A 217 3.89 16.20 14.01
N ASP A 218 5.03 16.71 13.56
CA ASP A 218 5.36 18.14 13.58
C ASP A 218 4.42 18.99 12.71
N SER A 219 3.86 18.38 11.66
CA SER A 219 2.87 19.03 10.77
C SER A 219 1.47 19.19 11.35
N ILE A 220 1.24 18.73 12.61
CA ILE A 220 -0.05 18.84 13.28
C ILE A 220 -0.28 20.29 13.73
N GLU A 221 -1.34 20.91 13.27
CA GLU A 221 -1.80 22.22 13.74
C GLU A 221 -2.82 22.07 14.88
N ASP A 222 -3.03 23.15 15.67
CA ASP A 222 -3.98 23.13 16.81
C ASP A 222 -5.42 22.78 16.41
N LYS A 223 -5.84 23.20 15.23
CA LYS A 223 -7.15 22.82 14.69
C LYS A 223 -7.34 21.31 14.57
N HIS A 224 -6.27 20.56 14.22
CA HIS A 224 -6.31 19.10 14.07
C HIS A 224 -6.42 18.40 15.43
N LYS A 225 -5.84 19.00 16.49
CA LYS A 225 -5.91 18.47 17.85
C LYS A 225 -7.34 18.47 18.41
N ALA A 226 -8.18 19.39 17.94
CA ALA A 226 -9.59 19.51 18.34
C ALA A 226 -10.55 18.62 17.51
N MET A 227 -10.08 18.03 16.42
CA MET A 227 -10.91 17.20 15.53
C MET A 227 -11.29 15.87 16.16
N LYS A 228 -12.43 15.34 15.70
CA LYS A 228 -12.85 13.96 15.90
C LYS A 228 -12.89 13.24 14.55
N PHE A 229 -12.57 11.96 14.56
CA PHE A 229 -12.53 11.15 13.34
C PHE A 229 -13.49 9.96 13.46
N CYS A 230 -14.16 9.64 12.36
CA CYS A 230 -14.97 8.43 12.25
C CYS A 230 -14.23 7.30 11.53
N ALA A 231 -13.24 7.64 10.70
CA ALA A 231 -12.40 6.67 10.03
C ALA A 231 -11.00 7.26 9.79
N VAL A 232 -9.98 6.47 10.07
CA VAL A 232 -8.56 6.83 9.87
C VAL A 232 -7.85 5.67 9.17
N SER A 233 -7.05 6.00 8.15
CA SER A 233 -6.10 5.09 7.51
C SER A 233 -4.69 5.42 7.95
N LEU A 234 -3.95 4.43 8.45
CA LEU A 234 -2.51 4.52 8.74
C LEU A 234 -1.77 3.61 7.76
N ASP A 235 -0.98 4.20 6.88
CA ASP A 235 -0.23 3.54 5.80
C ASP A 235 1.19 4.13 5.74
N CYS A 236 1.91 4.04 6.88
CA CYS A 236 3.20 4.72 7.10
C CYS A 236 4.40 3.80 6.95
N ASP A 237 4.18 2.47 6.84
CA ASP A 237 5.21 1.43 6.69
C ASP A 237 6.18 1.28 7.88
N LEU A 238 6.61 2.37 8.51
CA LEU A 238 7.68 2.42 9.51
C LEU A 238 7.14 2.51 10.95
N TYR A 239 8.00 2.18 11.92
CA TYR A 239 7.63 2.16 13.35
C TYR A 239 7.25 3.53 13.88
N GLU A 240 8.14 4.53 13.73
CA GLU A 240 7.96 5.86 14.36
C GLU A 240 6.70 6.57 13.87
N PRO A 241 6.46 6.74 12.55
CA PRO A 241 5.24 7.41 12.10
C PRO A 241 3.97 6.61 12.38
N THR A 242 4.03 5.26 12.39
CA THR A 242 2.88 4.43 12.77
C THR A 242 2.54 4.64 14.24
N LYS A 243 3.54 4.63 15.13
CA LYS A 243 3.34 4.88 16.57
C LYS A 243 2.78 6.28 16.81
N ALA A 244 3.39 7.31 16.25
CA ALA A 244 2.91 8.69 16.36
C ALA A 244 1.48 8.85 15.83
N GLY A 245 1.15 8.18 14.73
CA GLY A 245 -0.20 8.15 14.16
C GLY A 245 -1.22 7.51 15.11
N LEU A 246 -0.90 6.37 15.70
CA LEU A 246 -1.76 5.70 16.69
C LEU A 246 -2.00 6.58 17.91
N ASP A 247 -0.94 7.17 18.48
CA ASP A 247 -0.98 8.05 19.65
C ASP A 247 -1.84 9.30 19.38
N PHE A 248 -1.80 9.84 18.17
CA PHE A 248 -2.59 11.02 17.79
C PHE A 248 -4.02 10.69 17.45
N PHE A 249 -4.27 9.73 16.57
CA PHE A 249 -5.60 9.51 16.00
C PHE A 249 -6.50 8.69 16.91
N TYR A 250 -6.00 7.70 17.64
CA TYR A 250 -6.86 6.81 18.43
C TYR A 250 -7.64 7.54 19.53
N PRO A 251 -7.07 8.47 20.33
CA PRO A 251 -7.86 9.23 21.30
C PRO A 251 -8.94 10.12 20.66
N ARG A 252 -8.75 10.48 19.38
CA ARG A 252 -9.64 11.32 18.58
C ARG A 252 -10.62 10.53 17.73
N LEU A 253 -10.43 9.23 17.64
CA LEU A 253 -11.36 8.36 16.94
C LEU A 253 -12.63 8.20 17.76
N SER A 254 -13.77 8.45 17.14
CA SER A 254 -15.08 8.29 17.77
C SER A 254 -15.36 6.83 18.10
N LYS A 255 -16.12 6.57 19.16
CA LYS A 255 -16.62 5.23 19.46
C LYS A 255 -17.39 4.67 18.25
N GLY A 256 -17.13 3.44 17.86
CA GLY A 256 -17.61 2.86 16.61
C GLY A 256 -16.80 3.30 15.37
N GLY A 257 -15.81 4.19 15.51
CA GLY A 257 -14.95 4.60 14.42
C GLY A 257 -14.03 3.50 13.93
N LEU A 258 -13.57 3.63 12.69
CA LEU A 258 -12.75 2.66 11.99
C LEU A 258 -11.30 3.13 11.94
N LEU A 259 -10.38 2.27 12.35
CA LEU A 259 -8.94 2.41 12.11
C LEU A 259 -8.51 1.34 11.12
N LEU A 260 -8.03 1.75 9.95
CA LEU A 260 -7.38 0.87 8.98
C LEU A 260 -5.88 0.93 9.20
N LEU A 261 -5.28 -0.23 9.43
CA LEU A 261 -3.85 -0.43 9.67
C LEU A 261 -3.26 -1.20 8.50
N HIS A 262 -2.59 -0.48 7.59
CA HIS A 262 -1.94 -1.10 6.44
C HIS A 262 -0.69 -1.85 6.89
N ASP A 263 -0.27 -2.87 6.14
CA ASP A 263 0.96 -3.64 6.36
C ASP A 263 1.14 -4.35 7.72
N TYR A 264 0.10 -4.44 8.54
CA TYR A 264 0.19 -5.06 9.87
C TYR A 264 0.79 -6.46 9.86
N SER A 265 0.35 -7.33 8.94
CA SER A 265 0.88 -8.69 8.79
C SER A 265 1.84 -8.84 7.60
N SER A 266 2.30 -7.74 7.04
CA SER A 266 3.31 -7.72 6.00
C SER A 266 4.66 -8.24 6.54
N GLY A 267 5.28 -9.20 5.86
CA GLY A 267 6.65 -9.62 6.20
C GLY A 267 7.73 -8.58 5.87
N HIS A 268 7.32 -7.42 5.33
CA HIS A 268 8.22 -6.37 4.87
C HIS A 268 8.43 -5.26 5.89
N TRP A 269 7.38 -4.93 6.67
CA TRP A 269 7.32 -3.75 7.53
C TRP A 269 7.19 -4.16 8.99
N SER A 270 8.28 -4.72 9.52
CA SER A 270 8.33 -5.21 10.92
C SER A 270 8.19 -4.09 11.94
N GLY A 271 8.62 -2.87 11.62
CA GLY A 271 8.45 -1.70 12.46
C GLY A 271 6.98 -1.32 12.64
N CYS A 272 6.23 -1.24 11.53
CA CYS A 272 4.79 -0.99 11.54
C CYS A 272 4.05 -2.01 12.42
N ARG A 273 4.31 -3.31 12.21
CA ARG A 273 3.72 -4.37 13.03
C ARG A 273 4.00 -4.20 14.52
N LYS A 274 5.26 -3.92 14.87
CA LYS A 274 5.66 -3.74 16.28
C LYS A 274 4.89 -2.58 16.92
N ALA A 275 4.79 -1.44 16.25
CA ALA A 275 4.04 -0.29 16.75
C ALA A 275 2.57 -0.62 17.04
N ILE A 276 1.94 -1.38 16.13
CA ILE A 276 0.54 -1.80 16.28
C ILE A 276 0.38 -2.83 17.40
N ASP A 277 1.29 -3.81 17.53
CA ASP A 277 1.25 -4.82 18.59
C ASP A 277 1.39 -4.17 19.98
N GLU A 278 2.29 -3.19 20.13
CA GLU A 278 2.48 -2.42 21.36
C GLU A 278 1.20 -1.62 21.69
N PHE A 279 0.65 -0.90 20.73
CA PHE A 279 -0.61 -0.17 20.86
C PHE A 279 -1.78 -1.09 21.29
N CYS A 280 -1.92 -2.24 20.66
CA CYS A 280 -2.98 -3.19 21.01
C CYS A 280 -2.81 -3.74 22.43
N LYS A 281 -1.56 -3.97 22.87
CA LYS A 281 -1.26 -4.39 24.24
C LYS A 281 -1.62 -3.30 25.26
N GLU A 282 -1.34 -2.05 24.96
CA GLU A 282 -1.61 -0.90 25.85
C GLU A 282 -3.11 -0.59 25.95
N THR A 283 -3.80 -0.61 24.82
CA THR A 283 -5.22 -0.23 24.75
C THR A 283 -6.18 -1.39 24.98
N GLY A 284 -5.70 -2.63 24.81
CA GLY A 284 -6.53 -3.83 24.81
C GLY A 284 -7.44 -3.95 23.57
N GLU A 285 -7.15 -3.19 22.50
CA GLU A 285 -7.82 -3.35 21.20
C GLU A 285 -7.32 -4.61 20.50
N LEU A 286 -8.18 -5.19 19.65
CA LEU A 286 -7.89 -6.42 18.93
C LEU A 286 -7.97 -6.16 17.42
N PRO A 287 -6.89 -6.33 16.67
CA PRO A 287 -6.91 -6.13 15.23
C PRO A 287 -7.61 -7.30 14.53
N ILE A 288 -8.49 -6.99 13.59
CA ILE A 288 -9.13 -7.96 12.70
C ILE A 288 -8.32 -8.03 11.41
N LEU A 289 -7.69 -9.17 11.15
CA LEU A 289 -6.84 -9.37 9.98
C LEU A 289 -7.66 -9.43 8.69
N MET A 290 -7.09 -8.86 7.64
CA MET A 290 -7.69 -8.88 6.31
C MET A 290 -6.91 -9.80 5.37
N PRO A 291 -7.60 -10.53 4.47
CA PRO A 291 -6.97 -11.37 3.48
C PRO A 291 -6.59 -10.56 2.23
N ASP A 292 -6.02 -9.38 2.42
CA ASP A 292 -5.54 -8.53 1.34
C ASP A 292 -4.07 -8.79 1.01
N LYS A 293 -3.58 -8.17 -0.05
CA LYS A 293 -2.24 -8.41 -0.57
C LYS A 293 -1.14 -7.89 0.37
N SER A 294 -1.42 -6.83 1.11
CA SER A 294 -0.46 -6.17 2.00
C SER A 294 -0.57 -6.62 3.46
N GLY A 295 -1.60 -7.42 3.80
CA GLY A 295 -1.80 -7.90 5.16
C GLY A 295 -2.27 -6.80 6.10
N SER A 296 -3.26 -6.02 5.69
CA SER A 296 -3.88 -4.99 6.51
C SER A 296 -4.70 -5.57 7.67
N ALA A 297 -5.02 -4.72 8.64
CA ALA A 297 -5.95 -5.04 9.72
C ALA A 297 -6.91 -3.87 9.95
N PHE A 298 -8.06 -4.17 10.56
CA PHE A 298 -9.02 -3.19 11.04
C PHE A 298 -9.15 -3.24 12.56
N ILE A 299 -9.41 -2.08 13.15
CA ILE A 299 -9.93 -1.94 14.50
C ILE A 299 -11.20 -1.10 14.44
N ARG A 300 -12.29 -1.59 15.05
CA ARG A 300 -13.50 -0.79 15.34
C ARG A 300 -13.41 -0.39 16.80
N LYS A 301 -13.19 0.91 17.07
CA LYS A 301 -13.07 1.42 18.45
C LYS A 301 -14.36 1.16 19.22
N HIS A 302 -14.29 0.37 20.28
CA HIS A 302 -15.45 0.06 21.13
C HIS A 302 -15.35 0.64 22.53
N ARG A 303 -14.18 1.11 22.93
CA ARG A 303 -13.91 1.75 24.23
C ARG A 303 -13.90 3.28 24.07
N ASP A 304 -14.15 3.97 25.14
CA ASP A 304 -14.05 5.43 25.23
C ASP A 304 -12.63 5.86 25.52
#